data_95949841f56ecc52b3a1794eccec82ea
#
_entry.id   95949841f56ecc52b3a1794eccec82ea
#
_cell.length_a   1.000
_cell.length_b   1.000
_cell.length_c   1.000
_cell.angle_alpha   90.00
_cell.angle_beta   90.00
_cell.angle_gamma   90.00
#
_symmetry.space_group_name_H-M   'P 1'
#
loop_
_entity.id
_entity.type
_entity.pdbx_description
1 polymer ?
#
loop_
_entity_poly.entity_id
_entity_poly.type
_entity_poly.pdbx_seq_one_letter_code
_entity_poly.pdbx_strand_id
1 'polypeptide(L)'
;MDGGFFLCPDAWEFLLPAEICHLRDAGSVCRKRWDLLTLTPMGCALLPEPAAVTAAILLLPGACPRSDLRAGTVVTYGLSPRDSITLSSLREPMLCVQRTLPLLCGGVLEPQEFPLPGVEGAERLLPGVGTRLLWTGSPYPL
;
A
#
# COMPACT_ATOMS: atom_id res chain seq x y z
N MET A 1 9.72 -11.72 -8.00
CA MET A 1 8.42 -11.05 -7.90
C MET A 1 8.55 -9.58 -8.22
N ASP A 2 7.54 -9.01 -8.83
CA ASP A 2 7.54 -7.62 -9.25
C ASP A 2 6.68 -6.77 -8.32
N GLY A 3 7.34 -5.92 -7.55
CA GLY A 3 6.67 -4.96 -6.69
C GLY A 3 6.95 -3.54 -7.16
N GLY A 4 5.93 -2.69 -7.16
CA GLY A 4 6.03 -1.30 -7.56
C GLY A 4 5.33 -0.38 -6.58
N PHE A 5 5.87 0.81 -6.44
CA PHE A 5 5.29 1.88 -5.62
C PHE A 5 5.28 3.16 -6.44
N PHE A 6 4.10 3.67 -6.74
CA PHE A 6 3.95 4.84 -7.60
C PHE A 6 3.90 6.12 -6.77
N LEU A 7 4.92 6.96 -6.98
CA LEU A 7 5.11 8.26 -6.35
C LEU A 7 5.30 8.21 -4.84
N CYS A 8 6.30 7.42 -4.40
CA CYS A 8 6.74 7.44 -3.01
C CYS A 8 7.46 8.76 -2.72
N PRO A 9 7.07 9.49 -1.67
CA PRO A 9 7.87 10.63 -1.21
C PRO A 9 9.27 10.17 -0.79
N ASP A 10 10.30 10.93 -1.18
CA ASP A 10 11.70 10.59 -0.89
C ASP A 10 11.93 10.35 0.61
N ALA A 11 11.27 11.14 1.45
CA ALA A 11 11.39 11.01 2.90
C ALA A 11 10.95 9.64 3.44
N TRP A 12 10.16 8.87 2.69
CA TRP A 12 9.60 7.60 3.13
C TRP A 12 10.15 6.38 2.38
N GLU A 13 11.11 6.58 1.46
CA GLU A 13 11.68 5.48 0.70
C GLU A 13 12.32 4.41 1.57
N PHE A 14 12.84 4.78 2.74
CA PHE A 14 13.46 3.84 3.68
C PHE A 14 12.48 2.78 4.22
N LEU A 15 11.18 3.03 4.13
CA LEU A 15 10.16 2.07 4.58
C LEU A 15 10.00 0.91 3.61
N LEU A 16 10.39 1.08 2.36
CA LEU A 16 10.15 0.10 1.33
C LEU A 16 11.25 -0.97 1.30
N PRO A 17 10.87 -2.25 1.12
CA PRO A 17 11.85 -3.29 0.81
C PRO A 17 12.66 -2.92 -0.43
N ALA A 18 13.93 -3.37 -0.46
CA ALA A 18 14.86 -3.04 -1.55
C ALA A 18 14.38 -3.51 -2.92
N GLU A 19 13.56 -4.56 -2.97
CA GLU A 19 13.04 -5.15 -4.20
C GLU A 19 11.92 -4.34 -4.85
N ILE A 20 11.36 -3.37 -4.12
CA ILE A 20 10.25 -2.56 -4.64
C ILE A 20 10.78 -1.51 -5.61
N CYS A 21 10.21 -1.48 -6.81
CA CYS A 21 10.54 -0.47 -7.82
C CYS A 21 9.86 0.85 -7.48
N HIS A 22 10.64 1.93 -7.47
CA HIS A 22 10.11 3.28 -7.29
C HIS A 22 9.66 3.83 -8.64
N LEU A 23 8.36 3.90 -8.86
CA LEU A 23 7.78 4.35 -10.12
C LEU A 23 7.46 5.84 -10.05
N ARG A 24 7.83 6.59 -11.09
CA ARG A 24 7.67 8.03 -11.12
C ARG A 24 6.76 8.54 -12.22
N ASP A 25 6.40 7.68 -13.17
CA ASP A 25 5.51 8.04 -14.27
C ASP A 25 4.47 6.96 -14.53
N ALA A 26 3.33 7.37 -15.08
CA ALA A 26 2.22 6.47 -15.34
C ALA A 26 2.55 5.40 -16.38
N GLY A 27 3.41 5.71 -17.34
CA GLY A 27 3.83 4.75 -18.36
C GLY A 27 4.52 3.54 -17.76
N SER A 28 5.39 3.77 -16.77
CA SER A 28 6.08 2.69 -16.06
C SER A 28 5.09 1.80 -15.29
N VAL A 29 4.06 2.40 -14.69
CA VAL A 29 3.02 1.65 -13.97
C VAL A 29 2.25 0.72 -14.91
N CYS A 30 1.93 1.19 -16.09
CA CYS A 30 1.10 0.44 -17.06
C CYS A 30 1.90 -0.52 -17.95
N ARG A 31 3.23 -0.54 -17.79
CA ARG A 31 4.12 -1.30 -18.72
C ARG A 31 4.08 -2.80 -18.49
N LYS A 32 3.83 -3.25 -17.27
CA LYS A 32 3.83 -4.66 -16.95
C LYS A 32 2.81 -4.99 -15.87
N ARG A 33 2.59 -6.30 -15.68
CA ARG A 33 1.80 -6.80 -14.57
C ARG A 33 2.66 -6.82 -13.30
N TRP A 34 2.06 -6.40 -12.19
CA TRP A 34 2.71 -6.35 -10.89
C TRP A 34 2.20 -7.47 -9.97
N ASP A 35 3.05 -8.00 -9.14
CA ASP A 35 2.63 -8.89 -8.06
C ASP A 35 2.05 -8.07 -6.91
N LEU A 36 2.69 -6.93 -6.59
CA LEU A 36 2.17 -5.94 -5.67
C LEU A 36 2.40 -4.55 -6.26
N LEU A 37 1.36 -3.76 -6.35
CA LEU A 37 1.44 -2.36 -6.77
C LEU A 37 0.80 -1.49 -5.71
N THR A 38 1.53 -0.49 -5.25
CA THR A 38 1.04 0.50 -4.29
C THR A 38 0.87 1.86 -4.98
N LEU A 39 -0.28 2.46 -4.80
CA LEU A 39 -0.58 3.81 -5.29
C LEU A 39 -0.76 4.76 -4.11
N THR A 40 -0.13 5.93 -4.20
CA THR A 40 -0.40 7.04 -3.28
C THR A 40 -1.62 7.81 -3.78
N PRO A 41 -2.21 8.70 -2.96
CA PRO A 41 -3.29 9.57 -3.45
C PRO A 41 -2.88 10.37 -4.70
N MET A 42 -1.65 10.89 -4.72
CA MET A 42 -1.12 11.59 -5.89
C MET A 42 -0.97 10.63 -7.07
N GLY A 43 -0.51 9.41 -6.84
CA GLY A 43 -0.40 8.39 -7.87
C GLY A 43 -1.75 8.07 -8.50
N CYS A 44 -2.78 7.91 -7.69
CA CYS A 44 -4.14 7.69 -8.20
C CYS A 44 -4.61 8.86 -9.07
N ALA A 45 -4.32 10.09 -8.66
CA ALA A 45 -4.73 11.28 -9.39
C ALA A 45 -3.99 11.44 -10.71
N LEU A 46 -2.74 11.00 -10.80
CA LEU A 46 -1.91 11.15 -11.98
C LEU A 46 -2.05 10.01 -13.00
N LEU A 47 -2.63 8.89 -12.62
CA LEU A 47 -2.93 7.83 -13.58
C LEU A 47 -4.07 8.29 -14.49
N PRO A 48 -3.89 8.15 -15.82
CA PRO A 48 -4.99 8.44 -16.74
C PRO A 48 -6.19 7.54 -16.45
N GLU A 49 -7.36 7.97 -16.85
CA GLU A 49 -8.60 7.20 -16.69
C GLU A 49 -9.26 7.02 -18.03
N PRO A 50 -9.35 5.78 -18.55
CA PRO A 50 -8.92 4.52 -17.93
C PRO A 50 -7.40 4.30 -18.02
N ALA A 51 -6.86 3.48 -17.12
CA ALA A 51 -5.47 3.09 -17.12
C ALA A 51 -5.35 1.56 -17.22
N ALA A 52 -4.39 1.09 -18.02
CA ALA A 52 -4.14 -0.34 -18.19
C ALA A 52 -3.24 -0.86 -17.07
N VAL A 53 -3.75 -0.85 -15.85
CA VAL A 53 -3.04 -1.33 -14.66
C VAL A 53 -3.50 -2.75 -14.34
N THR A 54 -2.54 -3.65 -14.13
CA THR A 54 -2.81 -5.03 -13.72
C THR A 54 -1.88 -5.41 -12.57
N ALA A 55 -2.46 -5.90 -11.47
CA ALA A 55 -1.71 -6.34 -10.30
C ALA A 55 -2.39 -7.54 -9.65
N ALA A 56 -1.60 -8.44 -9.07
CA ALA A 56 -2.16 -9.51 -8.26
C ALA A 56 -2.74 -8.92 -6.96
N ILE A 57 -1.98 -8.05 -6.30
CA ILE A 57 -2.41 -7.29 -5.13
C ILE A 57 -2.23 -5.81 -5.43
N LEU A 58 -3.29 -5.04 -5.29
CA LEU A 58 -3.27 -3.60 -5.47
C LEU A 58 -3.56 -2.94 -4.13
N LEU A 59 -2.60 -2.17 -3.63
CA LEU A 59 -2.73 -1.39 -2.40
C LEU A 59 -2.99 0.07 -2.77
N LEU A 60 -4.15 0.59 -2.42
CA LEU A 60 -4.54 1.95 -2.80
C LEU A 60 -5.32 2.65 -1.69
N PRO A 61 -5.35 4.00 -1.73
CA PRO A 61 -6.14 4.74 -0.76
C PRO A 61 -7.62 4.35 -0.85
N GLY A 62 -8.27 4.16 0.30
CA GLY A 62 -9.69 3.84 0.33
C GLY A 62 -10.57 4.95 -0.25
N ALA A 63 -10.06 6.18 -0.26
CA ALA A 63 -10.75 7.32 -0.84
C ALA A 63 -10.60 7.41 -2.38
N CYS A 64 -9.83 6.52 -2.99
CA CYS A 64 -9.59 6.51 -4.43
C CYS A 64 -10.75 5.79 -5.16
N PRO A 65 -11.61 6.51 -5.89
CA PRO A 65 -12.79 5.92 -6.52
C PRO A 65 -12.49 5.32 -7.90
N ARG A 66 -11.43 4.51 -8.02
CA ARG A 66 -11.01 3.92 -9.29
C ARG A 66 -11.53 2.50 -9.44
N SER A 67 -12.30 2.25 -10.49
CA SER A 67 -12.83 0.93 -10.83
C SER A 67 -12.23 0.34 -12.10
N ASP A 68 -11.41 1.11 -12.80
CA ASP A 68 -10.76 0.70 -14.05
C ASP A 68 -9.49 -0.13 -13.84
N LEU A 69 -8.98 -0.16 -12.61
CA LEU A 69 -7.74 -0.86 -12.29
C LEU A 69 -8.02 -2.34 -12.06
N ARG A 70 -7.21 -3.21 -12.67
CA ARG A 70 -7.41 -4.66 -12.58
C ARG A 70 -6.52 -5.26 -11.49
N ALA A 71 -7.15 -5.92 -10.53
CA ALA A 71 -6.41 -6.57 -9.46
C ALA A 71 -7.10 -7.87 -9.05
N GLY A 72 -6.29 -8.86 -8.68
CA GLY A 72 -6.80 -10.07 -8.06
C GLY A 72 -7.37 -9.79 -6.67
N THR A 73 -6.67 -8.98 -5.89
CA THR A 73 -7.11 -8.51 -4.57
C THR A 73 -6.83 -7.01 -4.45
N VAL A 74 -7.81 -6.28 -3.97
CA VAL A 74 -7.66 -4.86 -3.64
C VAL A 74 -7.56 -4.73 -2.13
N VAL A 75 -6.48 -4.11 -1.67
CA VAL A 75 -6.27 -3.78 -0.26
C VAL A 75 -6.30 -2.27 -0.15
N THR A 76 -7.15 -1.75 0.71
CA THR A 76 -7.26 -0.30 0.91
C THR A 76 -6.59 0.12 2.20
N TYR A 77 -6.04 1.33 2.20
CA TYR A 77 -5.49 1.96 3.39
C TYR A 77 -6.08 3.36 3.55
N GLY A 78 -6.15 3.81 4.78
CA GLY A 78 -6.67 5.13 5.13
C GLY A 78 -7.16 5.17 6.56
N LEU A 79 -7.93 6.18 6.88
CA LEU A 79 -8.45 6.39 8.24
C LEU A 79 -9.92 5.98 8.41
N SER A 80 -10.52 5.40 7.38
CA SER A 80 -11.89 4.92 7.45
C SER A 80 -11.95 3.53 8.09
N PRO A 81 -12.97 3.22 8.90
CA PRO A 81 -13.17 1.86 9.39
C PRO A 81 -13.44 0.84 8.28
N ARG A 82 -13.67 1.28 7.05
CA ARG A 82 -13.82 0.40 5.87
C ARG A 82 -12.49 0.02 5.25
N ASP A 83 -11.41 0.72 5.58
CA ASP A 83 -10.10 0.42 5.04
C ASP A 83 -9.55 -0.88 5.63
N SER A 84 -8.87 -1.66 4.80
CA SER A 84 -8.24 -2.91 5.23
C SER A 84 -7.09 -2.67 6.19
N ILE A 85 -6.35 -1.59 5.97
CA ILE A 85 -5.22 -1.16 6.79
C ILE A 85 -5.50 0.27 7.24
N THR A 86 -5.55 0.49 8.55
CA THR A 86 -5.84 1.81 9.12
C THR A 86 -5.06 2.03 10.41
N LEU A 87 -5.25 3.17 11.03
CA LEU A 87 -4.72 3.47 12.35
C LEU A 87 -5.86 3.42 13.36
N SER A 88 -5.62 2.76 14.50
CA SER A 88 -6.62 2.70 15.57
C SER A 88 -6.66 3.98 16.40
N SER A 89 -5.57 4.75 16.40
CA SER A 89 -5.46 6.01 17.13
C SER A 89 -4.40 6.90 16.48
N LEU A 90 -4.59 8.22 16.54
CA LEU A 90 -3.60 9.19 16.09
C LEU A 90 -2.68 9.64 17.23
N ARG A 91 -3.03 9.38 18.48
CA ARG A 91 -2.20 9.74 19.65
C ARG A 91 -1.12 8.71 19.93
N GLU A 92 -1.51 7.45 19.97
CA GLU A 92 -0.62 6.30 20.10
C GLU A 92 -0.91 5.38 18.92
N PRO A 93 -0.32 5.67 17.75
CA PRO A 93 -0.74 4.99 16.54
C PRO A 93 -0.44 3.50 16.57
N MET A 94 -1.48 2.74 16.29
CA MET A 94 -1.42 1.30 16.06
C MET A 94 -1.83 1.07 14.62
N LEU A 95 -1.00 0.34 13.89
CA LEU A 95 -1.40 -0.13 12.56
C LEU A 95 -2.42 -1.23 12.76
N CYS A 96 -3.61 -1.02 12.25
CA CYS A 96 -4.71 -1.95 12.43
C CYS A 96 -5.01 -2.65 11.11
N VAL A 97 -4.84 -3.98 11.09
CA VAL A 97 -5.26 -4.84 9.98
C VAL A 97 -6.66 -5.32 10.29
N GLN A 98 -7.64 -4.90 9.50
CA GLN A 98 -9.04 -5.13 9.79
C GLN A 98 -9.64 -6.34 9.08
N ARG A 99 -8.91 -6.92 8.15
CA ARG A 99 -9.35 -8.09 7.37
C ARG A 99 -8.19 -9.03 7.17
N THR A 100 -8.49 -10.29 6.82
CA THR A 100 -7.48 -11.23 6.39
C THR A 100 -6.87 -10.72 5.07
N LEU A 101 -5.56 -10.59 5.02
CA LEU A 101 -4.83 -10.08 3.86
C LEU A 101 -3.96 -11.17 3.24
N PRO A 102 -3.89 -11.25 1.90
CA PRO A 102 -2.93 -12.14 1.26
C PRO A 102 -1.50 -11.58 1.41
N LEU A 103 -0.53 -12.46 1.56
CA LEU A 103 0.88 -12.08 1.63
C LEU A 103 1.62 -12.55 0.38
N LEU A 104 2.58 -11.76 -0.09
CA LEU A 104 3.39 -12.08 -1.27
C LEU A 104 4.23 -13.33 -1.05
N CYS A 105 4.69 -13.57 0.19
CA CYS A 105 5.46 -14.75 0.55
C CYS A 105 4.62 -16.04 0.64
N GLY A 106 3.31 -15.92 0.41
CA GLY A 106 2.35 -17.01 0.59
C GLY A 106 1.69 -16.95 1.95
N GLY A 107 0.53 -17.59 2.07
CA GLY A 107 -0.26 -17.52 3.28
C GLY A 107 -1.06 -16.24 3.42
N VAL A 108 -1.55 -16.00 4.59
CA VAL A 108 -2.41 -14.86 4.90
C VAL A 108 -2.00 -14.22 6.21
N LEU A 109 -2.36 -12.95 6.37
CA LEU A 109 -2.21 -12.21 7.62
C LEU A 109 -3.61 -12.00 8.20
N GLU A 110 -3.83 -12.52 9.40
CA GLU A 110 -5.09 -12.35 10.10
C GLU A 110 -5.22 -10.95 10.69
N PRO A 111 -6.46 -10.48 10.96
CA PRO A 111 -6.67 -9.19 11.62
C PRO A 111 -5.89 -9.09 12.93
N GLN A 112 -5.15 -8.00 13.09
CA GLN A 112 -4.32 -7.75 14.26
C GLN A 112 -3.86 -6.30 14.29
N GLU A 113 -3.19 -5.91 15.36
CA GLU A 113 -2.64 -4.58 15.53
C GLU A 113 -1.13 -4.64 15.72
N PHE A 114 -0.44 -3.66 15.17
CA PHE A 114 1.02 -3.49 15.30
C PHE A 114 1.30 -2.11 15.89
N PRO A 115 2.01 -2.01 17.03
CA PRO A 115 2.44 -0.71 17.52
C PRO A 115 3.33 0.00 16.50
N LEU A 116 3.08 1.29 16.30
CA LEU A 116 3.96 2.14 15.50
C LEU A 116 4.69 3.10 16.42
N PRO A 117 5.95 3.46 16.12
CA PRO A 117 6.61 4.50 16.89
C PRO A 117 5.82 5.80 16.78
N GLY A 118 5.81 6.59 17.87
CA GLY A 118 5.11 7.86 17.90
C GLY A 118 5.69 8.84 16.90
N VAL A 119 5.15 8.86 15.70
CA VAL A 119 5.58 9.73 14.60
C VAL A 119 4.44 10.67 14.27
N GLU A 120 4.75 11.95 14.19
CA GLU A 120 3.79 12.95 13.73
C GLU A 120 3.42 12.66 12.27
N GLY A 121 2.12 12.69 11.97
CA GLY A 121 1.65 12.39 10.63
C GLY A 121 1.72 10.90 10.26
N ALA A 122 1.46 10.01 11.24
CA ALA A 122 1.54 8.56 11.04
C ALA A 122 0.68 8.06 9.87
N GLU A 123 -0.40 8.76 9.53
CA GLU A 123 -1.27 8.41 8.40
C GLU A 123 -0.53 8.43 7.07
N ARG A 124 0.52 9.23 6.95
CA ARG A 124 1.35 9.30 5.74
C ARG A 124 2.23 8.08 5.55
N LEU A 125 2.46 7.34 6.63
CA LEU A 125 3.26 6.12 6.57
C LEU A 125 2.47 4.93 6.03
N LEU A 126 1.14 4.99 6.04
CA LEU A 126 0.29 3.85 5.70
C LEU A 126 0.63 3.17 4.38
N PRO A 127 0.83 3.88 3.25
CA PRO A 127 1.17 3.18 2.02
C PRO A 127 2.53 2.48 2.07
N GLY A 128 3.54 3.09 2.68
CA GLY A 128 4.86 2.47 2.81
C GLY A 128 4.84 1.28 3.76
N VAL A 129 4.26 1.46 4.93
CA VAL A 129 4.13 0.41 5.94
C VAL A 129 3.26 -0.73 5.43
N GLY A 130 2.16 -0.40 4.73
CA GLY A 130 1.28 -1.40 4.12
C GLY A 130 1.99 -2.21 3.04
N THR A 131 2.83 -1.58 2.23
CA THR A 131 3.65 -2.26 1.22
C THR A 131 4.59 -3.26 1.89
N ARG A 132 5.31 -2.82 2.93
CA ARG A 132 6.22 -3.70 3.67
C ARG A 132 5.46 -4.86 4.31
N LEU A 133 4.31 -4.58 4.91
CA LEU A 133 3.47 -5.60 5.54
C LEU A 133 3.06 -6.69 4.54
N LEU A 134 2.56 -6.31 3.38
CA LEU A 134 2.13 -7.26 2.35
C LEU A 134 3.30 -8.01 1.73
N TRP A 135 4.46 -7.36 1.61
CA TRP A 135 5.65 -7.95 1.00
C TRP A 135 6.38 -8.92 1.94
N THR A 136 6.51 -8.57 3.22
CA THR A 136 7.32 -9.33 4.18
C THR A 136 6.50 -10.03 5.27
N GLY A 137 5.24 -9.66 5.46
CA GLY A 137 4.42 -10.14 6.57
C GLY A 137 4.56 -9.34 7.85
N SER A 138 5.41 -8.31 7.87
CA SER A 138 5.63 -7.44 9.03
C SER A 138 5.79 -5.99 8.59
N PRO A 139 5.27 -5.03 9.38
CA PRO A 139 5.52 -3.61 9.08
C PRO A 139 6.90 -3.14 9.54
N TYR A 140 7.63 -3.97 10.26
CA TYR A 140 8.93 -3.61 10.84
C TYR A 140 10.11 -4.12 10.01
N PRO A 141 11.31 -3.54 10.21
CA PRO A 141 11.63 -2.37 11.05
C PRO A 141 11.20 -1.05 10.39
N LEU A 142 10.97 -0.06 11.23
CA LEU A 142 10.66 1.29 10.79
C LEU A 142 11.82 2.24 11.07
#